data_66de4e6829e1948a9aa77527dde00ff2
#
_entry.id   66de4e6829e1948a9aa77527dde00ff2
#
_cell.length_a   1.000
_cell.length_b   1.000
_cell.length_c   1.000
_cell.angle_alpha   90.00
_cell.angle_beta   90.00
_cell.angle_gamma   90.00
#
_symmetry.space_group_name_H-M   'P 1'
#
loop_
_entity.id
_entity.type
_entity.pdbx_description
1 polymer ?
#
loop_
_entity_poly.entity_id
_entity_poly.type
_entity_poly.pdbx_seq_one_letter_code
_entity_poly.pdbx_strand_id
1 'polypeptide(L)'
;MNRFEQAVYECMNPTAELLERTTKPLHRAMLLNFWRHVHLEGAGDYERIVAPDMMVDEPVYRVTWGANPAVIRGKDGVLAFYRSVGEAVLWNSDDLLAVADWGICDELTFHQIARGADLRALGYEVDDPDALYHASSRQAFVWPYDDRARLMGENLYEDKTSLAIEEVSPAEAITPTRVREIHRERLTTLEADHGELFWVLDAEGRAAR
;
A
#
# COMPACT_ATOMS: atom_id res chain seq x y z
N MET A 1 -18.56 4.79 -11.41
CA MET A 1 -17.50 5.18 -10.48
C MET A 1 -17.14 6.64 -10.74
N ASN A 2 -16.89 7.43 -9.71
CA ASN A 2 -16.30 8.76 -9.88
C ASN A 2 -14.78 8.67 -10.10
N ARG A 3 -14.09 9.81 -10.31
CA ARG A 3 -12.63 9.83 -10.61
C ARG A 3 -11.77 9.16 -9.52
N PHE A 4 -12.13 9.33 -8.26
CA PHE A 4 -11.39 8.76 -7.13
C PHE A 4 -11.67 7.27 -6.95
N GLU A 5 -12.91 6.83 -7.14
CA GLU A 5 -13.24 5.40 -7.15
C GLU A 5 -12.49 4.66 -8.26
N GLN A 6 -12.41 5.26 -9.45
CA GLN A 6 -11.66 4.69 -10.57
C GLN A 6 -10.16 4.59 -10.24
N ALA A 7 -9.58 5.65 -9.66
CA ALA A 7 -8.17 5.66 -9.28
C ALA A 7 -7.86 4.57 -8.24
N VAL A 8 -8.69 4.43 -7.19
CA VAL A 8 -8.54 3.35 -6.20
C VAL A 8 -8.71 1.96 -6.84
N TYR A 9 -9.64 1.80 -7.78
CA TYR A 9 -9.87 0.52 -8.46
C TYR A 9 -8.66 0.10 -9.31
N GLU A 10 -7.97 1.06 -9.93
CA GLU A 10 -6.87 0.84 -10.87
C GLU A 10 -5.47 0.89 -10.24
N CYS A 11 -5.34 1.26 -8.96
CA CYS A 11 -4.06 1.54 -8.31
C CYS A 11 -3.03 0.40 -8.43
N MET A 12 -3.46 -0.86 -8.56
CA MET A 12 -2.57 -2.01 -8.70
C MET A 12 -2.42 -2.54 -10.13
N ASN A 13 -2.93 -1.83 -11.15
CA ASN A 13 -2.72 -2.22 -12.54
C ASN A 13 -1.24 -2.31 -12.95
N PRO A 14 -0.34 -1.39 -12.53
CA PRO A 14 1.09 -1.50 -12.82
C PRO A 14 1.73 -2.79 -12.26
N THR A 15 1.30 -3.23 -11.08
CA THR A 15 1.75 -4.51 -10.50
C THR A 15 1.25 -5.71 -11.31
N ALA A 16 0.00 -5.68 -11.77
CA ALA A 16 -0.56 -6.72 -12.63
C ALA A 16 0.22 -6.84 -13.95
N GLU A 17 0.49 -5.72 -14.61
CA GLU A 17 1.27 -5.66 -15.85
C GLU A 17 2.71 -6.15 -15.68
N LEU A 18 3.35 -5.82 -14.54
CA LEU A 18 4.69 -6.33 -14.24
C LEU A 18 4.66 -7.83 -13.98
N LEU A 19 3.64 -8.34 -13.29
CA LEU A 19 3.46 -9.77 -13.03
C LEU A 19 3.33 -10.59 -14.33
N GLU A 20 2.58 -10.10 -15.32
CA GLU A 20 2.39 -10.78 -16.62
C GLU A 20 3.71 -11.03 -17.34
N ARG A 21 4.65 -10.09 -17.29
CA ARG A 21 5.96 -10.20 -17.94
C ARG A 21 7.07 -10.79 -17.06
N THR A 22 6.78 -11.03 -15.77
CA THR A 22 7.74 -11.60 -14.81
C THR A 22 7.69 -13.12 -14.85
N THR A 23 8.84 -13.77 -15.09
CA THR A 23 8.92 -15.23 -15.21
C THR A 23 9.58 -15.92 -14.01
N LYS A 24 10.43 -15.21 -13.23
CA LYS A 24 11.13 -15.78 -12.08
C LYS A 24 10.14 -16.06 -10.94
N PRO A 25 10.05 -17.32 -10.42
CA PRO A 25 9.06 -17.67 -9.41
C PRO A 25 9.10 -16.81 -8.15
N LEU A 26 10.30 -16.51 -7.62
CA LEU A 26 10.46 -15.65 -6.44
C LEU A 26 9.91 -14.24 -6.68
N HIS A 27 10.23 -13.65 -7.83
CA HIS A 27 9.75 -12.30 -8.18
C HIS A 27 8.22 -12.26 -8.35
N ARG A 28 7.64 -13.31 -8.95
CA ARG A 28 6.18 -13.45 -9.08
C ARG A 28 5.51 -13.54 -7.71
N ALA A 29 6.07 -14.34 -6.81
CA ALA A 29 5.54 -14.49 -5.45
C ALA A 29 5.64 -13.16 -4.65
N MET A 30 6.74 -12.40 -4.79
CA MET A 30 6.86 -11.07 -4.19
C MET A 30 5.82 -10.10 -4.73
N LEU A 31 5.60 -10.05 -6.05
CA LEU A 31 4.60 -9.18 -6.67
C LEU A 31 3.18 -9.55 -6.22
N LEU A 32 2.86 -10.84 -6.09
CA LEU A 32 1.56 -11.28 -5.59
C LEU A 32 1.38 -10.97 -4.10
N ASN A 33 2.43 -11.11 -3.28
CA ASN A 33 2.40 -10.68 -1.89
C ASN A 33 2.17 -9.17 -1.77
N PHE A 34 2.90 -8.36 -2.55
CA PHE A 34 2.75 -6.91 -2.62
C PHE A 34 1.33 -6.50 -3.04
N TRP A 35 0.80 -7.09 -4.10
CA TRP A 35 -0.55 -6.82 -4.59
C TRP A 35 -1.61 -7.17 -3.55
N ARG A 36 -1.48 -8.34 -2.92
CA ARG A 36 -2.36 -8.77 -1.82
C ARG A 36 -2.26 -7.82 -0.63
N HIS A 37 -1.04 -7.41 -0.26
CA HIS A 37 -0.79 -6.48 0.84
C HIS A 37 -1.59 -5.18 0.68
N VAL A 38 -1.45 -4.51 -0.46
CA VAL A 38 -2.14 -3.24 -0.74
C VAL A 38 -3.66 -3.39 -0.66
N HIS A 39 -4.20 -4.50 -1.19
CA HIS A 39 -5.64 -4.72 -1.08
C HIS A 39 -6.11 -5.11 0.32
N LEU A 40 -5.30 -5.83 1.11
CA LEU A 40 -5.61 -6.11 2.52
C LEU A 40 -5.61 -4.81 3.35
N GLU A 41 -4.63 -3.95 3.13
CA GLU A 41 -4.54 -2.63 3.77
C GLU A 41 -5.78 -1.79 3.45
N GLY A 42 -6.08 -1.58 2.19
CA GLY A 42 -7.23 -0.80 1.76
C GLY A 42 -8.59 -1.41 2.15
N ALA A 43 -8.67 -2.73 2.33
CA ALA A 43 -9.85 -3.43 2.85
C ALA A 43 -10.01 -3.31 4.37
N GLY A 44 -8.96 -2.91 5.10
CA GLY A 44 -8.93 -2.89 6.56
C GLY A 44 -8.72 -4.25 7.21
N ASP A 45 -8.13 -5.22 6.48
CA ASP A 45 -7.91 -6.60 6.92
C ASP A 45 -6.46 -6.80 7.40
N TYR A 46 -6.06 -5.97 8.36
CA TYR A 46 -4.66 -5.80 8.78
C TYR A 46 -4.04 -7.04 9.42
N GLU A 47 -4.84 -7.87 10.10
CA GLU A 47 -4.38 -9.12 10.69
C GLU A 47 -3.84 -10.09 9.64
N ARG A 48 -4.38 -10.06 8.44
CA ARG A 48 -3.88 -10.87 7.31
C ARG A 48 -2.57 -10.33 6.72
N ILE A 49 -2.29 -9.04 6.84
CA ILE A 49 -1.00 -8.46 6.41
C ILE A 49 0.15 -9.02 7.24
N VAL A 50 -0.05 -9.15 8.56
CA VAL A 50 0.97 -9.66 9.47
C VAL A 50 0.95 -11.19 9.63
N ALA A 51 0.17 -11.89 8.81
CA ALA A 51 0.12 -13.36 8.82
C ALA A 51 1.49 -13.98 8.45
N PRO A 52 1.80 -15.21 8.91
CA PRO A 52 3.12 -15.84 8.72
C PRO A 52 3.49 -16.10 7.24
N ASP A 53 2.51 -16.20 6.36
CA ASP A 53 2.68 -16.36 4.91
C ASP A 53 2.94 -15.03 4.19
N MET A 54 2.60 -13.91 4.81
CA MET A 54 2.75 -12.56 4.25
C MET A 54 4.01 -11.85 4.73
N MET A 55 4.36 -12.02 6.01
CA MET A 55 5.37 -11.20 6.68
C MET A 55 6.26 -12.02 7.61
N VAL A 56 7.53 -11.65 7.70
CA VAL A 56 8.48 -12.22 8.68
C VAL A 56 8.07 -11.85 10.11
N ASP A 57 8.62 -12.54 11.12
CA ASP A 57 8.23 -12.33 12.52
C ASP A 57 8.70 -10.97 13.08
N GLU A 58 9.83 -10.45 12.60
CA GLU A 58 10.42 -9.19 13.04
C GLU A 58 10.56 -8.17 11.89
N PRO A 59 9.45 -7.67 11.33
CA PRO A 59 9.48 -6.67 10.27
C PRO A 59 9.97 -5.32 10.82
N VAL A 60 10.56 -4.50 9.93
CA VAL A 60 10.99 -3.15 10.27
C VAL A 60 10.50 -2.16 9.23
N TYR A 61 9.62 -1.26 9.63
CA TYR A 61 9.16 -0.16 8.78
C TYR A 61 9.91 1.13 9.12
N ARG A 62 10.30 1.87 8.10
CA ARG A 62 10.88 3.21 8.20
C ARG A 62 10.04 4.15 7.36
N VAL A 63 9.26 4.97 8.03
CA VAL A 63 8.27 5.85 7.40
C VAL A 63 8.75 7.28 7.54
N THR A 64 8.95 7.97 6.43
CA THR A 64 9.26 9.40 6.38
C THR A 64 8.14 10.17 5.68
N TRP A 65 6.91 9.89 6.06
CA TRP A 65 5.71 10.56 5.58
C TRP A 65 5.28 11.65 6.55
N GLY A 66 5.00 12.84 6.03
CA GLY A 66 4.64 13.99 6.86
C GLY A 66 5.81 14.54 7.69
N ALA A 67 5.48 15.12 8.86
CA ALA A 67 6.44 15.80 9.72
C ALA A 67 7.14 14.88 10.73
N ASN A 68 6.64 13.67 10.94
CA ASN A 68 7.04 12.80 12.06
C ASN A 68 7.60 11.47 11.55
N PRO A 69 8.90 11.42 11.19
CA PRO A 69 9.53 10.15 10.80
C PRO A 69 9.43 9.10 11.91
N ALA A 70 9.12 7.87 11.53
CA ALA A 70 8.95 6.76 12.48
C ALA A 70 9.74 5.52 12.07
N VAL A 71 10.19 4.76 13.07
CA VAL A 71 10.71 3.39 12.91
C VAL A 71 9.82 2.45 13.71
N ILE A 72 9.11 1.58 13.01
CA ILE A 72 8.13 0.65 13.55
C ILE A 72 8.75 -0.74 13.50
N ARG A 73 8.65 -1.53 14.59
CA ARG A 73 9.29 -2.83 14.70
C ARG A 73 8.31 -3.89 15.17
N GLY A 74 8.47 -5.10 14.60
CA GLY A 74 7.68 -6.27 14.94
C GLY A 74 6.23 -6.19 14.42
N LYS A 75 5.58 -7.33 14.36
CA LYS A 75 4.20 -7.45 13.85
C LYS A 75 3.19 -6.61 14.63
N ASP A 76 3.32 -6.55 15.95
CA ASP A 76 2.41 -5.75 16.79
C ASP A 76 2.53 -4.26 16.49
N GLY A 77 3.77 -3.77 16.29
CA GLY A 77 4.03 -2.38 15.90
C GLY A 77 3.43 -2.06 14.54
N VAL A 78 3.63 -2.94 13.55
CA VAL A 78 3.07 -2.79 12.20
C VAL A 78 1.55 -2.80 12.23
N LEU A 79 0.95 -3.71 12.99
CA LEU A 79 -0.50 -3.78 13.15
C LEU A 79 -1.08 -2.51 13.81
N ALA A 80 -0.40 -1.98 14.83
CA ALA A 80 -0.79 -0.73 15.47
C ALA A 80 -0.68 0.46 14.50
N PHE A 81 0.34 0.49 13.65
CA PHE A 81 0.52 1.50 12.62
C PHE A 81 -0.65 1.49 11.62
N TYR A 82 -1.00 0.34 11.02
CA TYR A 82 -2.13 0.25 10.09
C TYR A 82 -3.46 0.63 10.74
N ARG A 83 -3.69 0.23 11.99
CA ARG A 83 -4.90 0.63 12.72
C ARG A 83 -4.97 2.14 12.95
N SER A 84 -3.85 2.82 13.11
CA SER A 84 -3.81 4.27 13.31
C SER A 84 -4.16 5.08 12.06
N VAL A 85 -3.97 4.50 10.87
CA VAL A 85 -4.29 5.15 9.58
C VAL A 85 -5.56 4.57 8.94
N GLY A 86 -6.24 3.65 9.60
CA GLY A 86 -7.30 2.81 9.03
C GLY A 86 -8.58 3.50 8.55
N GLU A 87 -8.80 4.77 8.87
CA GLU A 87 -9.90 5.58 8.33
C GLU A 87 -9.44 6.51 7.20
N ALA A 88 -8.15 6.48 6.84
CA ALA A 88 -7.63 7.27 5.75
C ALA A 88 -8.11 6.72 4.39
N VAL A 89 -8.35 7.64 3.46
CA VAL A 89 -8.58 7.32 2.05
C VAL A 89 -7.26 7.48 1.33
N LEU A 90 -6.63 6.36 0.97
CA LEU A 90 -5.29 6.29 0.39
C LEU A 90 -5.32 5.52 -0.93
N TRP A 91 -4.50 5.92 -1.90
CA TRP A 91 -4.23 5.17 -3.13
C TRP A 91 -2.94 5.68 -3.79
N ASN A 92 -2.44 4.93 -4.78
CA ASN A 92 -1.26 5.26 -5.59
C ASN A 92 -1.60 5.38 -7.08
N SER A 93 -0.78 6.13 -7.79
CA SER A 93 -0.77 6.22 -9.25
C SER A 93 0.64 6.47 -9.78
N ASP A 94 0.81 6.37 -11.10
CA ASP A 94 2.07 6.66 -11.80
C ASP A 94 3.25 5.84 -11.28
N ASP A 95 3.00 4.58 -10.94
CA ASP A 95 3.96 3.68 -10.33
C ASP A 95 5.07 3.27 -11.30
N LEU A 96 6.31 3.42 -10.87
CA LEU A 96 7.52 2.93 -11.51
C LEU A 96 8.07 1.75 -10.71
N LEU A 97 7.56 0.55 -11.02
CA LEU A 97 7.84 -0.67 -10.30
C LEU A 97 9.04 -1.44 -10.85
N ALA A 98 9.91 -1.87 -9.94
CA ALA A 98 10.99 -2.83 -10.24
C ALA A 98 11.05 -3.92 -9.17
N VAL A 99 11.23 -5.19 -9.58
CA VAL A 99 11.40 -6.34 -8.70
C VAL A 99 12.80 -6.95 -8.86
N ALA A 100 13.43 -7.27 -7.75
CA ALA A 100 14.75 -7.90 -7.66
C ALA A 100 14.73 -9.05 -6.63
N ASP A 101 15.83 -9.81 -6.49
CA ASP A 101 15.90 -10.96 -5.57
C ASP A 101 15.72 -10.58 -4.10
N TRP A 102 15.97 -9.33 -3.75
CA TRP A 102 15.89 -8.81 -2.39
C TRP A 102 14.57 -8.06 -2.10
N GLY A 103 13.73 -7.78 -3.12
CA GLY A 103 12.51 -7.02 -2.90
C GLY A 103 12.00 -6.23 -4.08
N ILE A 104 11.14 -5.26 -3.79
CA ILE A 104 10.49 -4.36 -4.75
C ILE A 104 10.89 -2.92 -4.45
N CYS A 105 11.19 -2.15 -5.51
CA CYS A 105 11.21 -0.70 -5.49
C CYS A 105 10.00 -0.17 -6.24
N ASP A 106 9.36 0.83 -5.67
CA ASP A 106 8.22 1.50 -6.26
C ASP A 106 8.36 3.02 -6.07
N GLU A 107 8.44 3.76 -7.15
CA GLU A 107 8.32 5.22 -7.14
C GLU A 107 6.96 5.59 -7.72
N LEU A 108 6.15 6.30 -6.95
CA LEU A 108 4.74 6.53 -7.25
C LEU A 108 4.29 7.94 -6.88
N THR A 109 3.11 8.33 -7.31
CA THR A 109 2.35 9.43 -6.71
C THR A 109 1.42 8.84 -5.65
N PHE A 110 1.65 9.21 -4.39
CA PHE A 110 0.81 8.80 -3.28
C PHE A 110 -0.29 9.84 -3.05
N HIS A 111 -1.52 9.38 -2.90
CA HIS A 111 -2.70 10.21 -2.76
C HIS A 111 -3.43 9.94 -1.45
N GLN A 112 -4.00 10.98 -0.88
CA GLN A 112 -4.91 10.86 0.25
C GLN A 112 -6.07 11.85 0.15
N ILE A 113 -7.24 11.46 0.61
CA ILE A 113 -8.32 12.40 0.95
C ILE A 113 -8.46 12.40 2.47
N ALA A 114 -8.30 13.56 3.07
CA ALA A 114 -8.35 13.74 4.51
C ALA A 114 -8.98 15.09 4.87
N ARG A 115 -9.41 15.23 6.13
CA ARG A 115 -9.79 16.54 6.68
C ARG A 115 -8.57 17.43 6.85
N GLY A 116 -8.77 18.73 6.76
CA GLY A 116 -7.70 19.69 6.98
C GLY A 116 -7.04 19.55 8.36
N ALA A 117 -7.78 19.18 9.40
CA ALA A 117 -7.24 18.89 10.73
C ALA A 117 -6.21 17.73 10.70
N ASP A 118 -6.47 16.66 9.95
CA ASP A 118 -5.58 15.51 9.83
C ASP A 118 -4.33 15.87 9.01
N LEU A 119 -4.49 16.65 7.95
CA LEU A 119 -3.36 17.15 7.15
C LEU A 119 -2.44 18.08 7.97
N ARG A 120 -3.02 18.94 8.83
CA ARG A 120 -2.23 19.77 9.76
C ARG A 120 -1.47 18.93 10.77
N ALA A 121 -2.05 17.82 11.24
CA ALA A 121 -1.35 16.89 12.14
C ALA A 121 -0.16 16.19 11.45
N LEU A 122 -0.22 16.00 10.11
CA LEU A 122 0.90 15.57 9.28
C LEU A 122 1.92 16.68 8.98
N GLY A 123 1.64 17.91 9.40
CA GLY A 123 2.52 19.07 9.19
C GLY A 123 2.31 19.79 7.86
N TYR A 124 1.19 19.54 7.18
CA TYR A 124 0.83 20.24 5.95
C TYR A 124 0.03 21.52 6.25
N GLU A 125 0.21 22.54 5.43
CA GLU A 125 -0.51 23.80 5.55
C GLU A 125 -1.80 23.77 4.74
N VAL A 126 -2.94 23.96 5.39
CA VAL A 126 -4.28 24.07 4.79
C VAL A 126 -5.10 25.12 5.53
N ASP A 127 -6.01 25.81 4.83
CA ASP A 127 -6.73 26.97 5.37
C ASP A 127 -7.88 26.57 6.30
N ASP A 128 -8.67 25.55 5.95
CA ASP A 128 -9.83 25.13 6.72
C ASP A 128 -9.63 23.73 7.33
N PRO A 129 -9.60 23.58 8.68
CA PRO A 129 -9.45 22.28 9.31
C PRO A 129 -10.64 21.34 9.10
N ASP A 130 -11.81 21.86 8.79
CA ASP A 130 -13.04 21.08 8.63
C ASP A 130 -13.34 20.69 7.18
N ALA A 131 -12.70 21.32 6.21
CA ALA A 131 -12.82 20.99 4.80
C ALA A 131 -12.11 19.67 4.47
N LEU A 132 -12.51 19.04 3.35
CA LEU A 132 -11.84 17.88 2.77
C LEU A 132 -10.83 18.33 1.72
N TYR A 133 -9.66 17.69 1.75
CA TYR A 133 -8.60 17.96 0.79
C TYR A 133 -8.11 16.65 0.16
N HIS A 134 -7.80 16.72 -1.12
CA HIS A 134 -6.96 15.75 -1.80
C HIS A 134 -5.52 16.25 -1.73
N ALA A 135 -4.68 15.51 -1.06
CA ALA A 135 -3.24 15.75 -1.01
C ALA A 135 -2.52 14.65 -1.79
N SER A 136 -1.48 15.02 -2.54
CA SER A 136 -0.64 14.08 -3.25
C SER A 136 0.83 14.50 -3.20
N SER A 137 1.73 13.51 -3.18
CA SER A 137 3.18 13.73 -3.27
C SER A 137 3.87 12.56 -3.97
N ARG A 138 5.03 12.81 -4.59
CA ARG A 138 5.90 11.74 -5.07
C ARG A 138 6.51 11.04 -3.88
N GLN A 139 6.46 9.72 -3.91
CA GLN A 139 7.04 8.90 -2.84
C GLN A 139 7.80 7.72 -3.45
N ALA A 140 8.85 7.29 -2.75
CA ALA A 140 9.55 6.07 -3.08
C ALA A 140 9.38 5.07 -1.95
N PHE A 141 8.94 3.87 -2.31
CA PHE A 141 8.80 2.74 -1.40
C PHE A 141 9.85 1.69 -1.74
N VAL A 142 10.49 1.16 -0.71
CA VAL A 142 11.39 0.02 -0.81
C VAL A 142 10.86 -1.07 0.09
N TRP A 143 10.46 -2.18 -0.53
CA TRP A 143 9.82 -3.33 0.08
C TRP A 143 10.79 -4.52 0.10
N PRO A 144 11.60 -4.71 1.15
CA PRO A 144 12.47 -5.86 1.25
C PRO A 144 11.68 -7.13 1.52
N TYR A 145 12.04 -8.21 0.82
CA TYR A 145 11.45 -9.53 0.95
C TYR A 145 12.52 -10.57 1.26
N ASP A 146 12.15 -11.63 1.96
CA ASP A 146 13.01 -12.79 2.16
C ASP A 146 12.95 -13.77 0.95
N ASP A 147 13.73 -14.84 1.01
CA ASP A 147 13.80 -15.88 -0.01
C ASP A 147 12.52 -16.74 -0.15
N ARG A 148 11.55 -16.53 0.76
CA ARG A 148 10.22 -17.12 0.75
C ARG A 148 9.12 -16.13 0.34
N ALA A 149 9.51 -14.99 -0.23
CA ALA A 149 8.61 -13.91 -0.61
C ALA A 149 7.74 -13.36 0.54
N ARG A 150 8.25 -13.37 1.78
CA ARG A 150 7.60 -12.71 2.91
C ARG A 150 8.18 -11.32 3.10
N LEU A 151 7.30 -10.36 3.35
CA LEU A 151 7.69 -8.97 3.57
C LEU A 151 8.54 -8.83 4.84
N MET A 152 9.71 -8.21 4.72
CA MET A 152 10.62 -7.94 5.84
C MET A 152 10.44 -6.53 6.41
N GLY A 153 9.74 -5.66 5.71
CA GLY A 153 9.49 -4.30 6.12
C GLY A 153 9.17 -3.38 4.96
N GLU A 154 9.05 -2.11 5.28
CA GLU A 154 8.76 -1.04 4.33
C GLU A 154 9.63 0.16 4.62
N ASN A 155 10.25 0.73 3.59
CA ASN A 155 10.93 2.01 3.71
C ASN A 155 10.25 3.00 2.78
N LEU A 156 9.57 3.99 3.36
CA LEU A 156 8.82 5.03 2.67
C LEU A 156 9.57 6.35 2.76
N TYR A 157 9.78 6.98 1.59
CA TYR A 157 10.45 8.27 1.45
C TYR A 157 9.58 9.24 0.66
N GLU A 158 9.17 10.33 1.29
CA GLU A 158 8.35 11.36 0.67
C GLU A 158 9.22 12.47 0.08
N ASP A 159 8.96 12.84 -1.18
CA ASP A 159 9.43 14.10 -1.76
C ASP A 159 8.45 15.22 -1.45
N LYS A 160 8.73 15.98 -0.39
CA LYS A 160 7.90 17.11 0.05
C LYS A 160 7.86 18.26 -0.95
N THR A 161 8.80 18.33 -1.88
CA THR A 161 8.82 19.39 -2.90
C THR A 161 7.76 19.17 -3.97
N SER A 162 7.26 17.96 -4.11
CA SER A 162 6.19 17.57 -5.03
C SER A 162 4.79 17.66 -4.44
N LEU A 163 4.66 18.06 -3.16
CA LEU A 163 3.36 18.11 -2.47
C LEU A 163 2.38 19.06 -3.18
N ALA A 164 1.21 18.52 -3.51
CA ALA A 164 0.08 19.26 -4.03
C ALA A 164 -1.14 19.01 -3.14
N ILE A 165 -1.87 20.06 -2.80
CA ILE A 165 -3.08 19.98 -1.96
C ILE A 165 -4.18 20.78 -2.64
N GLU A 166 -5.34 20.18 -2.86
CA GLU A 166 -6.53 20.81 -3.41
C GLU A 166 -7.76 20.51 -2.53
N GLU A 167 -8.62 21.50 -2.31
CA GLU A 167 -9.89 21.28 -1.63
C GLU A 167 -10.83 20.44 -2.52
N VAL A 168 -11.51 19.48 -1.91
CA VAL A 168 -12.45 18.57 -2.59
C VAL A 168 -13.83 18.69 -1.96
N SER A 169 -14.84 18.84 -2.81
CA SER A 169 -16.21 18.87 -2.30
C SER A 169 -16.61 17.50 -1.72
N PRO A 170 -17.38 17.46 -0.61
CA PRO A 170 -17.85 16.18 -0.05
C PRO A 170 -18.67 15.33 -1.03
N ALA A 171 -19.27 15.95 -2.04
CA ALA A 171 -20.06 15.25 -3.07
C ALA A 171 -19.17 14.50 -4.09
N GLU A 172 -17.93 14.93 -4.26
CA GLU A 172 -16.95 14.30 -5.17
C GLU A 172 -16.03 13.32 -4.45
N ALA A 173 -15.82 13.52 -3.14
CA ALA A 173 -14.92 12.68 -2.36
C ALA A 173 -15.41 11.22 -2.29
N ILE A 174 -14.46 10.29 -2.33
CA ILE A 174 -14.71 8.89 -2.01
C ILE A 174 -14.68 8.71 -0.48
N THR A 175 -15.53 7.84 0.04
CA THR A 175 -15.59 7.56 1.48
C THR A 175 -14.67 6.39 1.87
N PRO A 176 -14.19 6.30 3.13
CA PRO A 176 -13.44 5.15 3.63
C PRO A 176 -14.18 3.82 3.43
N THR A 177 -15.50 3.80 3.62
CA THR A 177 -16.32 2.61 3.39
C THR A 177 -16.24 2.16 1.93
N ARG A 178 -16.35 3.11 0.98
CA ARG A 178 -16.28 2.78 -0.45
C ARG A 178 -14.90 2.29 -0.88
N VAL A 179 -13.83 2.86 -0.33
CA VAL A 179 -12.46 2.37 -0.54
C VAL A 179 -12.34 0.91 -0.09
N ARG A 180 -12.80 0.58 1.11
CA ARG A 180 -12.79 -0.80 1.63
C ARG A 180 -13.57 -1.78 0.75
N GLU A 181 -14.72 -1.38 0.22
CA GLU A 181 -15.51 -2.20 -0.69
C GLU A 181 -14.75 -2.50 -1.98
N ILE A 182 -14.15 -1.48 -2.61
CA ILE A 182 -13.35 -1.64 -3.83
C ILE A 182 -12.18 -2.60 -3.58
N HIS A 183 -11.41 -2.39 -2.51
CA HIS A 183 -10.28 -3.26 -2.21
C HIS A 183 -10.70 -4.71 -1.90
N ARG A 184 -11.82 -4.95 -1.23
CA ARG A 184 -12.36 -6.31 -1.00
C ARG A 184 -12.76 -6.98 -2.30
N GLU A 185 -13.42 -6.25 -3.20
CA GLU A 185 -13.78 -6.76 -4.53
C GLU A 185 -12.52 -7.16 -5.31
N ARG A 186 -11.52 -6.28 -5.36
CA ARG A 186 -10.24 -6.52 -6.04
C ARG A 186 -9.45 -7.67 -5.40
N LEU A 187 -9.43 -7.76 -4.08
CA LEU A 187 -8.80 -8.87 -3.35
C LEU A 187 -9.46 -10.21 -3.68
N THR A 188 -10.79 -10.25 -3.71
CA THR A 188 -11.54 -11.46 -4.08
C THR A 188 -11.19 -11.92 -5.50
N THR A 189 -11.09 -11.00 -6.45
CA THR A 189 -10.68 -11.30 -7.83
C THR A 189 -9.24 -11.81 -7.87
N LEU A 190 -8.30 -11.12 -7.19
CA LEU A 190 -6.90 -11.52 -7.12
C LEU A 190 -6.74 -12.95 -6.56
N GLU A 191 -7.43 -13.26 -5.47
CA GLU A 191 -7.37 -14.57 -4.83
C GLU A 191 -8.01 -15.67 -5.69
N ALA A 192 -9.07 -15.35 -6.44
CA ALA A 192 -9.68 -16.28 -7.39
C ALA A 192 -8.77 -16.58 -8.59
N ASP A 193 -8.11 -15.57 -9.14
CA ASP A 193 -7.29 -15.68 -10.34
C ASP A 193 -5.93 -16.35 -10.06
N HIS A 194 -5.35 -16.12 -8.88
CA HIS A 194 -3.99 -16.60 -8.53
C HIS A 194 -3.99 -17.68 -7.45
N GLY A 195 -5.10 -17.93 -6.77
CA GLY A 195 -5.23 -18.97 -5.74
C GLY A 195 -4.46 -18.70 -4.45
N GLU A 196 -4.51 -19.67 -3.53
CA GLU A 196 -3.86 -19.57 -2.21
C GLU A 196 -2.34 -19.83 -2.25
N LEU A 197 -1.78 -20.20 -3.40
CA LEU A 197 -0.51 -20.93 -3.50
C LEU A 197 0.71 -20.04 -3.70
N PHE A 198 0.54 -18.73 -3.83
CA PHE A 198 1.61 -17.88 -4.38
C PHE A 198 2.26 -16.95 -3.35
N TRP A 199 1.88 -17.05 -2.09
CA TRP A 199 2.31 -16.09 -1.08
C TRP A 199 3.60 -16.48 -0.36
N VAL A 200 3.94 -17.77 -0.35
CA VAL A 200 5.18 -18.30 0.26
C VAL A 200 5.79 -19.35 -0.65
N LEU A 201 7.09 -19.28 -0.87
CA LEU A 201 7.84 -20.27 -1.63
C LEU A 201 8.57 -21.26 -0.70
N ASP A 202 8.63 -22.55 -1.09
CA ASP A 202 9.49 -23.53 -0.45
C ASP A 202 10.97 -23.37 -0.91
N ALA A 203 11.87 -24.19 -0.37
CA ALA A 203 13.30 -24.14 -0.70
C ALA A 203 13.60 -24.36 -2.20
N GLU A 204 12.68 -25.00 -2.93
CA GLU A 204 12.78 -25.25 -4.37
C GLU A 204 12.10 -24.15 -5.21
N GLY A 205 11.61 -23.05 -4.57
CA GLY A 205 10.94 -21.96 -5.24
C GLY A 205 9.52 -22.26 -5.72
N ARG A 206 8.86 -23.26 -5.13
CA ARG A 206 7.47 -23.61 -5.39
C ARG A 206 6.57 -23.01 -4.32
N ALA A 207 5.31 -22.74 -4.67
CA ALA A 207 4.35 -22.27 -3.69
C ALA A 207 4.19 -23.31 -2.56
N ALA A 208 4.48 -22.91 -1.32
CA ALA A 208 4.24 -23.73 -0.14
C ALA A 208 2.75 -23.65 0.25
N ARG A 209 2.17 -24.79 0.55
CA ARG A 209 0.79 -24.90 1.08
C ARG A 209 0.80 -24.85 2.60
#